data_0a12f70d2f5358c33e3e050e88c9f42d
#
_entry.id   0a12f70d2f5358c33e3e050e88c9f42d
#
_cell.length_a   1.000
_cell.length_b   1.000
_cell.length_c   1.000
_cell.angle_alpha   90.00
_cell.angle_beta   90.00
_cell.angle_gamma   90.00
#
_symmetry.space_group_name_H-M   'P 1'
#
loop_
_entity.id
_entity.type
_entity.pdbx_description
1 polymer ?
#
loop_
_entity_poly.entity_id
_entity_poly.type
_entity_poly.pdbx_seq_one_letter_code
_entity_poly.pdbx_strand_id
1 'polypeptide(L)' 'MNPRNIFIHKDAVVETADIGEGTRVWRNVHILPGAVIGRDCNIGEGCYVEG' A
#
# COMPACT_ATOMS: atom_id res chain seq x y z
N MET A 1 1.69 -15.39 -4.40
CA MET A 1 1.95 -14.33 -5.39
C MET A 1 0.79 -13.36 -5.46
N ASN A 2 1.07 -12.10 -5.56
CA ASN A 2 0.05 -11.06 -5.63
C ASN A 2 -0.47 -10.92 -7.07
N PRO A 3 -1.76 -11.21 -7.34
CA PRO A 3 -2.26 -11.21 -8.72
C PRO A 3 -2.29 -9.84 -9.38
N ARG A 4 -2.14 -8.76 -8.61
CA ARG A 4 -2.12 -7.40 -9.15
C ARG A 4 -0.73 -6.77 -9.11
N ASN A 5 0.30 -7.58 -8.88
CA ASN A 5 1.68 -7.10 -8.81
C ASN A 5 1.89 -5.98 -7.79
N ILE A 6 1.15 -6.02 -6.72
CA ILE A 6 1.30 -5.06 -5.64
C ILE A 6 2.35 -5.60 -4.68
N PHE A 7 3.35 -4.78 -4.37
CA PHE A 7 4.35 -5.15 -3.38
C PHE A 7 3.99 -4.51 -2.04
N ILE A 8 3.87 -5.33 -1.02
CA ILE A 8 3.62 -4.83 0.34
C ILE A 8 4.69 -5.44 1.23
N HIS A 9 5.53 -4.58 1.78
CA HIS A 9 6.58 -5.03 2.70
C HIS A 9 5.94 -5.69 3.91
N LYS A 10 6.60 -6.70 4.46
CA LYS A 10 6.04 -7.46 5.58
C LYS A 10 5.80 -6.62 6.83
N ASP A 11 6.52 -5.51 6.97
CA ASP A 11 6.38 -4.62 8.12
C ASP A 11 5.43 -3.45 7.84
N ALA A 12 4.72 -3.48 6.74
CA ALA A 12 3.69 -2.50 6.45
C ALA A 12 2.35 -2.98 6.97
N VAL A 13 1.53 -2.04 7.41
CA VAL A 13 0.16 -2.35 7.84
C VAL A 13 -0.79 -1.75 6.82
N VAL A 14 -1.48 -2.60 6.07
CA VAL A 14 -2.39 -2.15 5.02
C VAL A 14 -3.79 -2.65 5.35
N GLU A 15 -4.68 -1.71 5.61
CA GLU A 15 -6.03 -2.01 6.05
C GLU A 15 -7.08 -1.69 5.00
N THR A 16 -6.65 -1.49 3.75
CA THR A 16 -7.57 -1.30 2.63
C THR A 16 -7.27 -2.29 1.53
N ALA A 17 -8.29 -2.63 0.74
CA ALA A 17 -8.13 -3.46 -0.44
C ALA A 17 -8.06 -2.62 -1.73
N ASP A 18 -8.26 -1.31 -1.62
CA ASP A 18 -8.31 -0.43 -2.79
C ASP A 18 -6.94 0.08 -3.17
N ILE A 19 -6.10 -0.84 -3.64
CA ILE A 19 -4.74 -0.52 -4.06
C ILE A 19 -4.59 -0.90 -5.53
N GLY A 20 -4.17 0.05 -6.34
CA GLY A 20 -4.00 -0.15 -7.76
C GLY A 20 -2.81 -1.02 -8.10
N GLU A 21 -2.87 -1.61 -9.29
CA GLU A 21 -1.83 -2.50 -9.78
C GLU A 21 -0.48 -1.80 -9.88
N GLY A 22 0.58 -2.50 -9.54
CA GLY A 22 1.95 -2.00 -9.67
C GLY A 22 2.40 -1.14 -8.50
N THR A 23 1.54 -0.90 -7.53
CA THR A 23 1.88 -0.07 -6.37
C THR A 23 2.84 -0.80 -5.45
N ARG A 24 3.77 -0.05 -4.87
CA ARG A 24 4.73 -0.59 -3.90
C ARG A 24 4.54 0.10 -2.57
N VAL A 25 4.39 -0.70 -1.53
CA VAL A 25 4.23 -0.21 -0.16
C VAL A 25 5.44 -0.69 0.65
N TRP A 26 6.20 0.25 1.14
CA TRP A 26 7.46 -0.06 1.80
C TRP A 26 7.29 -0.21 3.31
N ARG A 27 8.41 -0.39 4.01
CA ARG A 27 8.44 -0.70 5.43
C ARG A 27 7.85 0.44 6.26
N ASN A 28 7.19 0.09 7.35
CA ASN A 28 6.64 1.05 8.32
C ASN A 28 5.58 1.97 7.73
N VAL A 29 4.94 1.55 6.64
CA VAL A 29 3.82 2.29 6.07
C VAL A 29 2.55 1.80 6.75
N HIS A 30 1.67 2.74 7.08
CA HIS A 30 0.37 2.40 7.64
C HIS A 30 -0.71 3.00 6.75
N ILE A 31 -1.51 2.15 6.12
CA ILE A 31 -2.60 2.57 5.26
C ILE A 31 -3.90 2.20 5.93
N LEU A 32 -4.70 3.21 6.24
CA LEU A 32 -5.91 3.04 7.04
C LEU A 32 -7.10 2.55 6.20
N PRO A 33 -8.15 2.03 6.86
CA PRO A 33 -9.36 1.62 6.14
C PRO A 33 -9.96 2.80 5.37
N GLY A 34 -10.46 2.52 4.19
CA GLY A 34 -11.08 3.54 3.35
C GLY A 34 -10.11 4.29 2.46
N ALA A 35 -8.81 4.10 2.62
CA ALA A 35 -7.84 4.72 1.73
C ALA A 35 -7.95 4.13 0.33
N VAL A 36 -7.74 4.96 -0.68
CA VAL A 36 -7.75 4.52 -2.07
C VAL A 36 -6.39 4.88 -2.68
N ILE A 37 -5.67 3.86 -3.09
CA ILE A 37 -4.32 4.02 -3.64
C ILE A 37 -4.38 3.74 -5.14
N GLY A 38 -3.88 4.66 -5.94
CA GLY A 38 -3.87 4.52 -7.39
C GLY A 38 -2.87 3.47 -7.88
N ARG A 39 -2.76 3.38 -9.19
CA ARG A 39 -1.84 2.45 -9.84
C ARG A 39 -0.41 2.99 -9.81
N ASP A 40 0.54 2.08 -9.81
CA ASP A 40 1.97 2.41 -9.95
C ASP A 40 2.47 3.44 -8.95
N CYS A 41 1.84 3.50 -7.78
CA CYS A 41 2.29 4.40 -6.73
C CYS A 41 3.46 3.79 -5.98
N ASN A 42 4.28 4.65 -5.42
CA ASN A 42 5.40 4.21 -4.59
C ASN A 42 5.27 4.90 -3.24
N ILE A 43 4.80 4.15 -2.26
CA ILE A 43 4.55 4.70 -0.93
C ILE A 43 5.78 4.44 -0.08
N GLY A 44 6.54 5.49 0.13
CA GLY A 44 7.82 5.40 0.81
C GLY A 44 7.73 5.00 2.27
N GLU A 45 8.88 4.65 2.81
CA GLU A 45 9.02 4.19 4.17
C GLU A 45 8.50 5.23 5.17
N GLY A 46 7.74 4.78 6.14
CA GLY A 46 7.24 5.65 7.20
C GLY A 46 6.01 6.45 6.87
N CYS A 47 5.40 6.26 5.69
CA CYS A 47 4.21 7.01 5.31
C CYS A 47 2.99 6.56 6.10
N TYR A 48 2.07 7.50 6.28
CA TYR A 48 0.82 7.25 6.97
C TYR A 48 -0.30 7.77 6.06
N VAL A 49 -1.14 6.85 5.57
CA VAL A 49 -2.17 7.18 4.60
C VAL A 49 -3.54 7.02 5.23
N GLU A 50 -4.28 8.12 5.31
CA GLU A 50 -5.62 8.11 5.88
C GLU A 50 -6.67 7.85 4.80
N GLY A 51 -7.77 7.29 5.25
CA GLY A 51 -8.88 7.02 4.36
C GLY A 51 -9.73 8.23 4.05
#